data_f467617d31c6ccca6db41bc7ca2796c9
#
_entry.id   f467617d31c6ccca6db41bc7ca2796c9
#
_cell.length_a   1.000
_cell.length_b   1.000
_cell.length_c   1.000
_cell.angle_alpha   90.00
_cell.angle_beta   90.00
_cell.angle_gamma   90.00
#
_symmetry.space_group_name_H-M   'P 1'
#
loop_
_entity.id
_entity.type
_entity.pdbx_description
1 polymer ?
#
loop_
_entity_poly.entity_id
_entity_poly.type
_entity_poly.pdbx_seq_one_letter_code
_entity_poly.pdbx_strand_id
1 'polypeptide(L)'
;MTSRTLKAALPCSAATAIERLRDDRVFPDWAAEIVSVQDAGDDLRHWTLAFRGGTARWAQRTRDASGEQQPYRIEFEQVDGDFQRFGGAWTCTDTDDGCEAVFEVGYRTSVPHLAGAIDSAVGRVLVRAAHHILIGVGGTAEITSGGHHLRDLPVALIPEGSPSHALR
;
A
#
# COMPACT_ATOMS: atom_id res chain seq x y z
N MET A 1 -12.95 12.97 0.91
CA MET A 1 -12.24 11.70 0.98
C MET A 1 -11.01 11.75 0.08
N THR A 2 -9.91 11.28 0.56
CA THR A 2 -8.66 11.28 -0.20
C THR A 2 -8.49 9.93 -0.88
N SER A 3 -8.11 9.93 -2.15
CA SER A 3 -7.91 8.71 -2.92
C SER A 3 -6.52 8.69 -3.55
N ARG A 4 -5.92 7.52 -3.60
CA ARG A 4 -4.62 7.31 -4.25
C ARG A 4 -4.67 6.03 -5.08
N THR A 5 -4.00 6.06 -6.21
CA THR A 5 -3.89 4.90 -7.11
C THR A 5 -2.43 4.75 -7.54
N LEU A 6 -1.93 3.52 -7.46
CA LEU A 6 -0.60 3.17 -7.95
C LEU A 6 -0.74 2.00 -8.90
N LYS A 7 -0.12 2.12 -10.09
CA LYS A 7 -0.07 1.02 -11.06
C LYS A 7 1.37 0.63 -11.30
N ALA A 8 1.63 -0.65 -11.36
CA ALA A 8 2.98 -1.16 -11.58
C ALA A 8 2.96 -2.40 -12.46
N ALA A 9 4.02 -2.55 -13.24
CA ALA A 9 4.26 -3.76 -14.01
C ALA A 9 5.13 -4.71 -13.20
N LEU A 10 4.69 -5.96 -13.05
CA LEU A 10 5.42 -7.00 -12.34
C LEU A 10 5.82 -8.10 -13.32
N PRO A 11 6.98 -8.76 -13.11
CA PRO A 11 7.42 -9.83 -14.01
C PRO A 11 6.69 -11.16 -13.80
N CYS A 12 5.93 -11.31 -12.71
CA CYS A 12 5.17 -12.53 -12.45
C CYS A 12 3.76 -12.44 -13.03
N SER A 13 3.09 -13.60 -13.13
CA SER A 13 1.70 -13.65 -13.60
C SER A 13 0.74 -13.01 -12.61
N ALA A 14 -0.44 -12.64 -13.09
CA ALA A 14 -1.49 -12.09 -12.22
C ALA A 14 -1.91 -13.10 -11.15
N ALA A 15 -1.99 -14.39 -11.51
CA ALA A 15 -2.33 -15.44 -10.55
C ALA A 15 -1.30 -15.54 -9.41
N THR A 16 -0.02 -15.49 -9.76
CA THR A 16 1.06 -15.50 -8.76
C THR A 16 1.01 -14.25 -7.90
N ALA A 17 0.82 -13.09 -8.52
CA ALA A 17 0.78 -11.82 -7.79
C ALA A 17 -0.35 -11.80 -6.78
N ILE A 18 -1.56 -12.16 -7.19
CA ILE A 18 -2.72 -12.13 -6.31
C ILE A 18 -2.58 -13.14 -5.16
N GLU A 19 -1.99 -14.31 -5.45
CA GLU A 19 -1.74 -15.31 -4.43
C GLU A 19 -0.82 -14.78 -3.34
N ARG A 20 0.24 -14.06 -3.72
CA ARG A 20 1.18 -13.48 -2.77
C ARG A 20 0.58 -12.31 -2.00
N LEU A 21 -0.35 -11.58 -2.62
CA LEU A 21 -1.04 -10.47 -1.96
C LEU A 21 -2.10 -10.92 -0.95
N ARG A 22 -2.51 -12.18 -0.99
CA ARG A 22 -3.52 -12.70 -0.05
C ARG A 22 -3.01 -12.77 1.38
N ASP A 23 -1.71 -13.00 1.59
CA ASP A 23 -1.18 -13.10 2.95
C ASP A 23 -0.53 -11.78 3.35
N ASP A 24 -1.32 -10.88 3.89
CA ASP A 24 -0.87 -9.56 4.30
C ASP A 24 0.01 -9.57 5.55
N ARG A 25 0.09 -10.71 6.26
CA ARG A 25 0.95 -10.82 7.44
C ARG A 25 2.43 -10.70 7.09
N VAL A 26 2.80 -10.95 5.84
CA VAL A 26 4.20 -10.82 5.39
C VAL A 26 4.54 -9.39 4.95
N PHE A 27 3.55 -8.51 4.80
CA PHE A 27 3.78 -7.16 4.30
C PHE A 27 4.78 -6.35 5.14
N PRO A 28 4.82 -6.47 6.48
CA PRO A 28 5.85 -5.77 7.24
C PRO A 28 7.28 -6.17 6.89
N ASP A 29 7.49 -7.38 6.36
CA ASP A 29 8.81 -7.83 5.92
C ASP A 29 9.26 -7.13 4.64
N TRP A 30 8.30 -6.63 3.85
CA TRP A 30 8.58 -5.97 2.56
C TRP A 30 8.51 -4.45 2.66
N ALA A 31 7.68 -3.93 3.56
CA ALA A 31 7.42 -2.49 3.68
C ALA A 31 7.57 -2.06 5.12
N ALA A 32 8.63 -1.31 5.42
CA ALA A 32 8.91 -0.84 6.77
C ALA A 32 7.84 0.12 7.30
N GLU A 33 7.12 0.78 6.40
CA GLU A 33 6.01 1.68 6.76
C GLU A 33 4.90 0.93 7.50
N ILE A 34 4.74 -0.36 7.19
CA ILE A 34 3.77 -1.21 7.89
C ILE A 34 4.48 -1.85 9.06
N VAL A 35 4.18 -1.35 10.25
CA VAL A 35 4.86 -1.77 11.48
C VAL A 35 4.46 -3.19 11.85
N SER A 36 3.18 -3.51 11.72
CA SER A 36 2.68 -4.84 12.06
C SER A 36 1.35 -5.12 11.38
N VAL A 37 1.13 -6.41 11.08
CA VAL A 37 -0.16 -6.97 10.66
C VAL A 37 -0.35 -8.23 11.48
N GLN A 38 -1.33 -8.25 12.37
CA GLN A 38 -1.53 -9.34 13.33
C GLN A 38 -2.95 -9.87 13.24
N ASP A 39 -3.10 -11.19 13.39
CA ASP A 39 -4.42 -11.80 13.45
C ASP A 39 -5.23 -11.22 14.60
N ALA A 40 -6.50 -10.92 14.34
CA ALA A 40 -7.43 -10.38 15.32
C ALA A 40 -8.70 -11.25 15.42
N GLY A 41 -8.69 -12.46 14.86
CA GLY A 41 -9.84 -13.37 14.85
C GLY A 41 -10.84 -13.03 13.75
N ASP A 42 -11.73 -13.95 13.43
CA ASP A 42 -12.89 -13.73 12.53
C ASP A 42 -12.53 -13.02 11.22
N ASP A 43 -11.42 -13.43 10.58
CA ASP A 43 -10.92 -12.85 9.33
C ASP A 43 -10.52 -11.38 9.43
N LEU A 44 -10.27 -10.92 10.65
CA LEU A 44 -9.78 -9.56 10.89
C LEU A 44 -8.29 -9.56 11.15
N ARG A 45 -7.64 -8.47 10.76
CA ARG A 45 -6.22 -8.21 11.05
C ARG A 45 -6.08 -6.83 11.64
N HIS A 46 -5.24 -6.72 12.67
CA HIS A 46 -4.85 -5.42 13.20
C HIS A 46 -3.62 -4.91 12.44
N TRP A 47 -3.75 -3.73 11.86
CA TRP A 47 -2.70 -3.05 11.12
C TRP A 47 -2.17 -1.86 11.89
N THR A 48 -0.87 -1.65 11.81
CA THR A 48 -0.24 -0.42 12.30
C THR A 48 0.63 0.14 11.18
N LEU A 49 0.35 1.37 10.81
CA LEU A 49 1.07 2.11 9.77
C LEU A 49 1.80 3.28 10.44
N ALA A 50 3.09 3.42 10.15
CA ALA A 50 3.87 4.56 10.61
C ALA A 50 3.94 5.61 9.51
N PHE A 51 3.69 6.86 9.85
CA PHE A 51 3.83 7.97 8.93
C PHE A 51 4.48 9.14 9.66
N ARG A 52 4.85 10.15 8.90
CA ARG A 52 5.48 11.33 9.51
C ARG A 52 4.47 12.04 10.41
N GLY A 53 4.78 12.06 11.70
CA GLY A 53 3.92 12.69 12.70
C GLY A 53 3.13 11.70 13.55
N GLY A 54 3.20 10.38 13.29
CA GLY A 54 2.51 9.43 14.13
C GLY A 54 2.32 8.05 13.55
N THR A 55 1.32 7.38 14.06
CA THR A 55 0.91 6.06 13.59
C THR A 55 -0.60 6.03 13.42
N ALA A 56 -1.06 5.17 12.54
CA ALA A 56 -2.46 4.85 12.38
C ALA A 56 -2.66 3.37 12.63
N ARG A 57 -3.70 3.03 13.38
CA ARG A 57 -4.03 1.63 13.72
C ARG A 57 -5.48 1.37 13.35
N TRP A 58 -5.72 0.19 12.79
CA TRP A 58 -7.10 -0.20 12.45
C TRP A 58 -7.24 -1.71 12.40
N ALA A 59 -8.49 -2.16 12.56
CA ALA A 59 -8.87 -3.54 12.28
C ALA A 59 -9.38 -3.60 10.85
N GLN A 60 -8.79 -4.48 10.05
CA GLN A 60 -9.07 -4.60 8.62
C GLN A 60 -9.73 -5.93 8.31
N ARG A 61 -10.79 -5.88 7.52
CA ARG A 61 -11.35 -7.06 6.87
C ARG A 61 -10.87 -7.08 5.43
N THR A 62 -10.38 -8.25 5.00
CA THR A 62 -9.90 -8.44 3.64
C THR A 62 -10.75 -9.52 3.00
N ARG A 63 -11.21 -9.28 1.78
CA ARG A 63 -12.07 -10.20 1.06
C ARG A 63 -11.48 -10.46 -0.33
N ASP A 64 -11.36 -11.75 -0.70
CA ASP A 64 -10.97 -12.13 -2.05
C ASP A 64 -12.21 -11.99 -2.94
N ALA A 65 -12.18 -11.00 -3.81
CA ALA A 65 -13.25 -10.70 -4.74
C ALA A 65 -12.94 -11.25 -6.16
N SER A 66 -11.92 -12.10 -6.28
CA SER A 66 -11.55 -12.71 -7.56
C SER A 66 -12.59 -13.73 -7.99
N GLY A 67 -12.91 -13.74 -9.27
CA GLY A 67 -13.65 -14.83 -9.89
C GLY A 67 -12.69 -15.85 -10.48
N GLU A 68 -13.20 -16.67 -11.38
CA GLU A 68 -12.39 -17.66 -12.10
C GLU A 68 -11.51 -17.00 -13.17
N GLN A 69 -11.88 -15.81 -13.60
CA GLN A 69 -11.19 -15.07 -14.66
C GLN A 69 -10.68 -13.75 -14.15
N GLN A 70 -9.68 -13.22 -14.86
CA GLN A 70 -9.11 -11.91 -14.58
C GLN A 70 -10.11 -10.79 -14.88
N PRO A 71 -9.97 -9.64 -14.21
CA PRO A 71 -8.91 -9.33 -13.23
C PRO A 71 -9.14 -10.02 -11.90
N TYR A 72 -8.04 -10.43 -11.24
CA TYR A 72 -8.10 -10.93 -9.88
C TYR A 72 -8.11 -9.74 -8.93
N ARG A 73 -8.88 -9.84 -7.83
CA ARG A 73 -9.10 -8.69 -6.98
C ARG A 73 -9.19 -9.08 -5.51
N ILE A 74 -8.52 -8.31 -4.66
CA ILE A 74 -8.62 -8.41 -3.21
C ILE A 74 -9.08 -7.06 -2.71
N GLU A 75 -10.17 -7.02 -1.95
CA GLU A 75 -10.71 -5.81 -1.36
C GLU A 75 -10.43 -5.77 0.13
N PHE A 76 -10.16 -4.59 0.65
CA PHE A 76 -9.91 -4.41 2.08
C PHE A 76 -10.65 -3.17 2.59
N GLU A 77 -11.05 -3.23 3.86
CA GLU A 77 -11.70 -2.10 4.50
C GLU A 77 -11.46 -2.10 6.00
N GLN A 78 -11.44 -0.92 6.58
CA GLN A 78 -11.41 -0.77 8.02
C GLN A 78 -12.78 -1.11 8.58
N VAL A 79 -12.80 -1.95 9.60
CA VAL A 79 -14.00 -2.23 10.38
C VAL A 79 -14.06 -1.30 11.58
N ASP A 80 -12.90 -1.03 12.19
CA ASP A 80 -12.77 -0.16 13.33
C ASP A 80 -11.34 0.38 13.38
N GLY A 81 -11.15 1.62 13.77
CA GLY A 81 -9.81 2.17 13.89
C GLY A 81 -9.74 3.68 13.77
N ASP A 82 -8.52 4.13 13.51
CA ASP A 82 -8.16 5.56 13.59
C ASP A 82 -8.68 6.39 12.42
N PHE A 83 -9.00 5.78 11.30
CA PHE A 83 -9.58 6.52 10.18
C PHE A 83 -11.08 6.69 10.39
N GLN A 84 -11.61 7.77 9.85
CA GLN A 84 -13.06 7.91 9.73
C GLN A 84 -13.59 6.94 8.67
N ARG A 85 -12.82 6.79 7.56
CA ARG A 85 -13.08 5.83 6.50
C ARG A 85 -11.74 5.34 5.94
N PHE A 86 -11.68 4.06 5.59
CA PHE A 86 -10.50 3.47 4.96
C PHE A 86 -10.91 2.22 4.20
N GLY A 87 -10.52 2.13 2.93
CA GLY A 87 -10.77 0.95 2.14
C GLY A 87 -10.11 1.04 0.78
N GLY A 88 -10.03 -0.08 0.10
CA GLY A 88 -9.42 -0.13 -1.21
C GLY A 88 -9.35 -1.52 -1.78
N ALA A 89 -8.45 -1.68 -2.74
CA ALA A 89 -8.30 -2.96 -3.42
C ALA A 89 -6.95 -3.11 -4.11
N TRP A 90 -6.55 -4.36 -4.26
CA TRP A 90 -5.49 -4.79 -5.17
C TRP A 90 -6.15 -5.48 -6.36
N THR A 91 -5.71 -5.16 -7.57
CA THR A 91 -6.22 -5.78 -8.79
C THR A 91 -5.04 -6.18 -9.66
N CYS A 92 -5.05 -7.41 -10.19
CA CYS A 92 -3.95 -7.91 -11.03
C CYS A 92 -4.52 -8.49 -12.32
N THR A 93 -3.89 -8.11 -13.44
CA THR A 93 -4.30 -8.55 -14.78
C THR A 93 -3.06 -8.92 -15.58
N ASP A 94 -3.06 -10.06 -16.25
CA ASP A 94 -1.92 -10.50 -17.06
C ASP A 94 -1.63 -9.52 -18.20
N THR A 95 -0.33 -9.36 -18.47
CA THR A 95 0.19 -8.65 -19.64
C THR A 95 1.11 -9.61 -20.39
N ASP A 96 1.66 -9.16 -21.53
CA ASP A 96 2.56 -10.00 -22.31
C ASP A 96 3.83 -10.39 -21.54
N ASP A 97 4.29 -9.53 -20.64
CA ASP A 97 5.56 -9.71 -19.93
C ASP A 97 5.41 -10.08 -18.45
N GLY A 98 4.18 -10.21 -17.97
CA GLY A 98 3.93 -10.48 -16.56
C GLY A 98 2.52 -10.09 -16.18
N CYS A 99 2.35 -9.11 -15.31
CA CYS A 99 1.03 -8.58 -14.98
C CYS A 99 1.09 -7.09 -14.65
N GLU A 100 -0.08 -6.45 -14.73
CA GLU A 100 -0.29 -5.11 -14.20
C GLU A 100 -0.96 -5.27 -12.84
N ALA A 101 -0.36 -4.68 -11.81
CA ALA A 101 -0.93 -4.63 -10.47
C ALA A 101 -1.40 -3.20 -10.19
N VAL A 102 -2.61 -3.07 -9.68
CA VAL A 102 -3.20 -1.78 -9.34
C VAL A 102 -3.55 -1.78 -7.87
N PHE A 103 -3.04 -0.79 -7.15
CA PHE A 103 -3.40 -0.51 -5.77
C PHE A 103 -4.26 0.74 -5.75
N GLU A 104 -5.45 0.63 -5.16
CA GLU A 104 -6.35 1.76 -4.97
C GLU A 104 -6.71 1.85 -3.50
N VAL A 105 -6.67 3.07 -2.94
CA VAL A 105 -7.06 3.29 -1.56
C VAL A 105 -7.80 4.61 -1.45
N GLY A 106 -8.87 4.61 -0.66
CA GLY A 106 -9.60 5.81 -0.29
C GLY A 106 -9.70 5.88 1.22
N TYR A 107 -9.52 7.06 1.77
CA TYR A 107 -9.53 7.21 3.23
C TYR A 107 -9.91 8.64 3.62
N ARG A 108 -10.31 8.77 4.88
CA ARG A 108 -10.58 10.05 5.53
C ARG A 108 -10.05 9.96 6.94
N THR A 109 -9.23 10.92 7.35
CA THR A 109 -8.73 10.97 8.72
C THR A 109 -9.80 11.54 9.64
N SER A 110 -9.67 11.25 10.93
CA SER A 110 -10.65 11.66 11.93
C SER A 110 -10.34 13.00 12.60
N VAL A 111 -9.28 13.70 12.16
CA VAL A 111 -8.87 15.00 12.75
C VAL A 111 -9.12 16.10 11.73
N PRO A 112 -10.33 16.72 11.72
CA PRO A 112 -10.74 17.59 10.61
C PRO A 112 -9.85 18.83 10.39
N HIS A 113 -9.38 19.45 11.45
CA HIS A 113 -8.59 20.69 11.31
C HIS A 113 -7.16 20.45 10.85
N LEU A 114 -6.70 19.19 10.85
CA LEU A 114 -5.38 18.81 10.35
C LEU A 114 -5.49 17.87 9.13
N ALA A 115 -6.70 17.66 8.64
CA ALA A 115 -6.98 16.63 7.64
C ALA A 115 -6.12 16.76 6.38
N GLY A 116 -5.93 17.98 5.87
CA GLY A 116 -5.14 18.18 4.66
C GLY A 116 -3.70 17.70 4.78
N ALA A 117 -3.02 18.08 5.87
CA ALA A 117 -1.62 17.72 6.08
C ALA A 117 -1.49 16.23 6.41
N ILE A 118 -2.38 15.71 7.26
CA ILE A 118 -2.35 14.31 7.66
C ILE A 118 -2.71 13.41 6.48
N ASP A 119 -3.73 13.77 5.71
CA ASP A 119 -4.13 13.00 4.53
C ASP A 119 -2.99 12.91 3.52
N SER A 120 -2.26 14.00 3.28
CA SER A 120 -1.11 13.99 2.38
C SER A 120 0.00 13.08 2.90
N ALA A 121 0.32 13.17 4.18
CA ALA A 121 1.37 12.35 4.80
C ALA A 121 1.02 10.87 4.72
N VAL A 122 -0.22 10.53 5.08
CA VAL A 122 -0.72 9.15 5.03
C VAL A 122 -0.72 8.64 3.59
N GLY A 123 -1.17 9.47 2.64
CA GLY A 123 -1.22 9.07 1.23
C GLY A 123 0.15 8.72 0.66
N ARG A 124 1.17 9.52 0.97
CA ARG A 124 2.53 9.24 0.52
C ARG A 124 3.04 7.92 1.09
N VAL A 125 2.78 7.67 2.36
CA VAL A 125 3.24 6.45 3.03
C VAL A 125 2.51 5.23 2.48
N LEU A 126 1.20 5.33 2.25
CA LEU A 126 0.43 4.23 1.69
C LEU A 126 0.92 3.85 0.29
N VAL A 127 1.19 4.83 -0.57
CA VAL A 127 1.69 4.57 -1.93
C VAL A 127 3.09 3.97 -1.87
N ARG A 128 3.95 4.47 -0.99
CA ARG A 128 5.30 3.92 -0.83
C ARG A 128 5.26 2.49 -0.30
N ALA A 129 4.42 2.24 0.70
CA ALA A 129 4.24 0.89 1.22
C ALA A 129 3.73 -0.06 0.14
N ALA A 130 2.75 0.39 -0.65
CA ALA A 130 2.23 -0.41 -1.76
C ALA A 130 3.33 -0.75 -2.77
N HIS A 131 4.20 0.21 -3.10
CA HIS A 131 5.33 -0.04 -4.02
C HIS A 131 6.27 -1.10 -3.43
N HIS A 132 6.63 -0.98 -2.15
CA HIS A 132 7.51 -1.95 -1.50
C HIS A 132 6.86 -3.34 -1.43
N ILE A 133 5.57 -3.41 -1.19
CA ILE A 133 4.83 -4.67 -1.20
C ILE A 133 4.90 -5.30 -2.59
N LEU A 134 4.68 -4.50 -3.66
CA LEU A 134 4.73 -5.01 -5.02
C LEU A 134 6.14 -5.46 -5.41
N ILE A 135 7.18 -4.81 -4.93
CA ILE A 135 8.54 -5.29 -5.11
C ILE A 135 8.72 -6.65 -4.44
N GLY A 136 8.18 -6.83 -3.23
CA GLY A 136 8.20 -8.10 -2.53
C GLY A 136 7.46 -9.19 -3.30
N VAL A 137 6.34 -8.84 -3.91
CA VAL A 137 5.49 -9.76 -4.69
C VAL A 137 6.21 -10.21 -5.97
N GLY A 138 6.78 -9.28 -6.72
CA GLY A 138 7.32 -9.57 -8.05
C GLY A 138 8.85 -9.66 -8.11
N GLY A 139 9.55 -9.32 -7.05
CA GLY A 139 10.99 -9.16 -7.07
C GLY A 139 11.40 -7.78 -7.58
N THR A 140 10.70 -7.27 -8.57
CA THR A 140 10.79 -5.90 -9.06
C THR A 140 9.39 -5.40 -9.36
N ALA A 141 9.20 -4.08 -9.36
CA ALA A 141 7.92 -3.48 -9.71
C ALA A 141 8.21 -2.14 -10.39
N GLU A 142 7.84 -2.05 -11.67
CA GLU A 142 8.03 -0.83 -12.45
C GLU A 142 6.76 0.01 -12.38
N ILE A 143 6.87 1.21 -11.79
CA ILE A 143 5.71 2.10 -11.64
C ILE A 143 5.33 2.64 -13.02
N THR A 144 4.07 2.45 -13.41
CA THR A 144 3.53 2.95 -14.67
C THR A 144 2.58 4.11 -14.48
N SER A 145 2.01 4.29 -13.26
CA SER A 145 1.13 5.41 -12.95
C SER A 145 1.09 5.61 -11.45
N GLY A 146 0.94 6.84 -11.00
CA GLY A 146 0.81 7.18 -9.57
C GLY A 146 2.13 7.38 -8.84
N GLY A 147 3.26 7.24 -9.53
CA GLY A 147 4.59 7.34 -8.93
C GLY A 147 4.98 8.74 -8.50
N HIS A 148 4.23 9.76 -8.91
CA HIS A 148 4.56 11.15 -8.52
C HIS A 148 4.50 11.34 -7.00
N HIS A 149 3.68 10.57 -6.29
CA HIS A 149 3.64 10.64 -4.83
C HIS A 149 4.93 10.14 -4.19
N LEU A 150 5.67 9.28 -4.87
CA LEU A 150 6.97 8.81 -4.41
C LEU A 150 8.04 9.87 -4.61
N ARG A 151 7.95 10.61 -5.73
CA ARG A 151 8.91 11.66 -6.06
C ARG A 151 8.76 12.90 -5.17
N ASP A 152 7.59 13.07 -4.57
CA ASP A 152 7.31 14.21 -3.69
C ASP A 152 7.92 14.04 -2.30
N LEU A 153 8.58 12.92 -2.04
CA LEU A 153 9.26 12.72 -0.77
C LEU A 153 10.44 13.71 -0.67
N PRO A 154 10.59 14.38 0.47
CA PRO A 154 11.67 15.34 0.64
C PRO A 154 13.03 14.69 0.46
N VAL A 155 13.82 15.21 -0.47
CA VAL A 155 15.16 14.71 -0.74
C VAL A 155 16.03 14.81 0.50
N ALA A 156 15.81 15.81 1.32
CA ALA A 156 16.56 16.01 2.57
C ALA A 156 16.43 14.85 3.54
N LEU A 157 15.43 14.01 3.39
CA LEU A 157 15.25 12.82 4.24
C LEU A 157 16.01 11.63 3.69
N ILE A 158 16.59 11.78 2.53
CA ILE A 158 17.28 10.70 1.85
C ILE A 158 18.80 10.74 2.04
N PRO A 159 19.51 11.76 2.43
CA PRO A 159 20.91 12.03 2.47
C PRO A 159 21.84 11.32 3.35
N GLU A 160 21.28 11.92 3.34
CA GLU A 160 21.77 11.59 3.66
C GLU A 160 22.28 10.86 3.62
N GLY A 161 22.23 11.23 3.39
CA GLY A 161 22.79 10.69 3.21
C GLY A 161 23.23 10.62 2.85
N SER A 162 23.21 11.02 2.61
CA SER A 162 23.66 10.86 2.06
C SER A 162 24.15 11.05 1.66
N PRO A 163 24.35 11.35 1.32
CA PRO A 163 24.89 11.43 0.84
C PRO A 163 25.10 11.48 0.55
N SER A 164 25.01 11.90 0.41
CA SER A 164 25.21 11.66 0.08
C SER A 164 25.26 11.69 -0.05
N HIS A 165 25.32 12.33 -0.09
CA HIS A 165 25.45 12.08 -0.27
C HIS A 165 25.66 12.01 -0.38
N ALA A 166 25.69 12.63 -0.46
CA ALA A 166 25.96 12.35 -0.63
C ALA A 166 26.17 12.29 -0.81
N LEU A 167 26.18 12.77 -0.95
CA LEU A 167 26.31 12.36 -1.24
C LEU A 167 26.69 12.19 -1.42
N ARG A 168 26.76 12.62 -1.70
CA ARG A 168 27.07 12.21 -1.94
C ARG A 168 27.39 11.94 -2.11
#